data_cb5913174e74af68528c32f4400161d0
#
_entry.id   cb5913174e74af68528c32f4400161d0
#
_cell.length_a   1.000
_cell.length_b   1.000
_cell.length_c   1.000
_cell.angle_alpha   90.00
_cell.angle_beta   90.00
_cell.angle_gamma   90.00
#
_symmetry.space_group_name_H-M   'P 1'
#
loop_
_entity.id
_entity.type
_entity.pdbx_description
1 polymer ?
#
loop_
_entity_poly.entity_id
_entity_poly.type
_entity_poly.pdbx_seq_one_letter_code
_entity_poly.pdbx_strand_id
1 'polypeptide(L)'
;TLDRSSAASDVYKRQDLGKGLHQAAKFYYNPGWHEPATILDCSIDMFEWEKLDDATKELITVASKAVNMEVLSFFQAVNDSSYQKLINEHGVQMRQLPDPVMNALGQRAGEVCSAIAAEDPVSQALFSHIVEFRSSILRWTNTSEKEYMRVRSLPFTYPSA
;
A
#
# COMPACT_ATOMS: atom_id res chain seq x y z
N THR A 1 -28.23 -2.15 13.72
CA THR A 1 -27.51 -1.30 12.75
C THR A 1 -26.11 -1.83 12.63
N LEU A 2 -25.83 -2.55 11.54
CA LEU A 2 -24.47 -2.97 11.19
C LEU A 2 -23.67 -1.69 10.91
N ASP A 3 -22.74 -1.38 11.82
CA ASP A 3 -21.78 -0.31 11.66
C ASP A 3 -20.84 -0.74 10.53
N ARG A 4 -21.03 -0.18 9.34
CA ARG A 4 -20.22 -0.51 8.16
C ARG A 4 -18.88 0.19 8.32
N SER A 5 -17.94 -0.52 8.95
CA SER A 5 -16.54 -0.11 8.92
C SER A 5 -15.96 -0.42 7.55
N SER A 6 -15.54 0.57 6.80
CA SER A 6 -14.67 0.35 5.68
C SER A 6 -13.23 0.32 6.19
N ALA A 7 -12.49 -0.75 5.88
CA ALA A 7 -11.05 -0.72 6.02
C ALA A 7 -10.51 0.25 4.97
N ALA A 8 -10.09 1.43 5.40
CA ALA A 8 -9.44 2.36 4.51
C ALA A 8 -8.00 1.93 4.27
N SER A 9 -7.55 1.97 3.03
CA SER A 9 -6.16 1.74 2.66
C SER A 9 -5.24 2.71 3.41
N ASP A 10 -4.17 2.22 4.01
CA ASP A 10 -3.20 3.04 4.74
C ASP A 10 -2.45 4.04 3.85
N VAL A 11 -2.44 3.83 2.55
CA VAL A 11 -1.52 4.51 1.64
C VAL A 11 -2.08 5.86 1.16
N TYR A 12 -3.41 6.03 1.07
CA TYR A 12 -3.98 7.18 0.37
C TYR A 12 -5.10 7.89 1.15
N LYS A 13 -4.80 8.44 2.33
CA LYS A 13 -5.78 9.22 3.14
C LYS A 13 -6.38 10.39 2.37
N ARG A 14 -5.65 10.98 1.42
CA ARG A 14 -6.18 11.98 0.51
C ARG A 14 -7.29 11.43 -0.40
N GLN A 15 -7.17 10.19 -0.88
CA GLN A 15 -8.22 9.57 -1.69
C GLN A 15 -9.48 9.31 -0.87
N ASP A 16 -9.33 8.84 0.37
CA ASP A 16 -10.43 8.59 1.28
C ASP A 16 -11.22 9.89 1.54
N LEU A 17 -10.51 10.99 1.79
CA LEU A 17 -11.10 12.31 1.95
C LEU A 17 -11.78 12.77 0.65
N GLY A 18 -11.09 12.68 -0.50
CA GLY A 18 -11.59 13.12 -1.80
C GLY A 18 -12.79 12.33 -2.31
N LYS A 19 -12.86 11.03 -2.01
CA LYS A 19 -14.01 10.17 -2.35
C LYS A 19 -15.15 10.27 -1.34
N GLY A 20 -14.99 11.02 -0.25
CA GLY A 20 -16.02 11.19 0.76
C GLY A 20 -16.32 9.93 1.58
N LEU A 21 -15.38 8.99 1.70
CA LEU A 21 -15.61 7.73 2.43
C LEU A 21 -15.96 7.96 3.91
N HIS A 22 -15.47 9.04 4.50
CA HIS A 22 -15.79 9.48 5.86
C HIS A 22 -17.28 9.74 6.09
N GLN A 23 -18.06 10.00 5.03
CA GLN A 23 -19.52 10.17 5.12
C GLN A 23 -20.24 8.82 5.30
N ALA A 24 -19.63 7.72 4.82
CA ALA A 24 -20.19 6.38 4.89
C ALA A 24 -19.63 5.58 6.05
N ALA A 25 -18.38 5.85 6.49
CA ALA A 25 -17.69 5.08 7.51
C ALA A 25 -17.12 6.00 8.61
N LYS A 26 -17.47 5.71 9.84
CA LYS A 26 -17.03 6.44 11.03
C LYS A 26 -15.71 5.92 11.59
N PHE A 27 -15.41 4.66 11.36
CA PHE A 27 -14.23 3.98 11.87
C PHE A 27 -13.30 3.60 10.71
N TYR A 28 -12.02 3.96 10.82
CA TYR A 28 -10.97 3.59 9.91
C TYR A 28 -9.97 2.70 10.63
N TYR A 29 -9.74 1.52 10.06
CA TYR A 29 -8.82 0.55 10.64
C TYR A 29 -7.51 0.51 9.84
N ASN A 30 -6.40 0.44 10.57
CA ASN A 30 -5.06 0.27 10.04
C ASN A 30 -4.34 -0.89 10.76
N PRO A 31 -3.33 -1.50 10.12
CA PRO A 31 -2.94 -1.33 8.74
C PRO A 31 -3.96 -1.87 7.73
N GLY A 32 -3.90 -1.39 6.47
CA GLY A 32 -4.68 -1.96 5.36
C GLY A 32 -4.14 -3.32 4.95
N TRP A 33 -4.45 -4.36 5.69
CA TRP A 33 -3.87 -5.70 5.57
C TRP A 33 -4.08 -6.36 4.20
N HIS A 34 -5.19 -6.05 3.53
CA HIS A 34 -5.58 -6.65 2.25
C HIS A 34 -5.00 -5.90 1.04
N GLU A 35 -4.66 -4.63 1.22
CA GLU A 35 -4.13 -3.76 0.15
C GLU A 35 -3.13 -2.76 0.72
N PRO A 36 -1.96 -3.26 1.19
CA PRO A 36 -0.97 -2.40 1.87
C PRO A 36 -0.24 -1.46 0.91
N ALA A 37 -0.32 -1.72 -0.38
CA ALA A 37 0.26 -0.90 -1.45
C ALA A 37 -0.61 -0.95 -2.70
N THR A 38 -0.56 0.09 -3.50
CA THR A 38 -1.23 0.13 -4.80
C THR A 38 -0.19 0.27 -5.90
N ILE A 39 -0.30 -0.58 -6.92
CA ILE A 39 0.46 -0.46 -8.15
C ILE A 39 -0.50 0.10 -9.20
N LEU A 40 -0.13 1.23 -9.78
CA LEU A 40 -0.84 1.80 -10.92
C LEU A 40 -0.10 1.38 -12.18
N ASP A 41 -0.83 0.83 -13.14
CA ASP A 41 -0.32 0.43 -14.43
C ASP A 41 -0.88 1.31 -15.55
N CYS A 42 -0.12 1.42 -16.63
CA CYS A 42 -0.54 2.04 -17.87
C CYS A 42 -0.66 0.92 -18.91
N SER A 43 -1.88 0.44 -19.11
CA SER A 43 -2.16 -0.61 -20.09
C SER A 43 -2.40 0.01 -21.46
N ILE A 44 -1.69 -0.49 -22.48
CA ILE A 44 -1.82 -0.05 -23.87
C ILE A 44 -2.16 -1.28 -24.72
N ASP A 45 -3.12 -1.14 -25.60
CA ASP A 45 -3.44 -2.19 -26.56
C ASP A 45 -2.23 -2.55 -27.41
N MET A 46 -1.93 -3.84 -27.58
CA MET A 46 -0.73 -4.31 -28.25
C MET A 46 -0.70 -3.87 -29.73
N PHE A 47 -1.83 -3.87 -30.43
CA PHE A 47 -1.88 -3.44 -31.82
C PHE A 47 -1.60 -1.93 -31.96
N GLU A 48 -2.02 -1.12 -30.99
CA GLU A 48 -1.70 0.30 -30.97
C GLU A 48 -0.25 0.54 -30.56
N TRP A 49 0.26 -0.25 -29.61
CA TRP A 49 1.67 -0.17 -29.22
C TRP A 49 2.63 -0.49 -30.35
N GLU A 50 2.33 -1.50 -31.17
CA GLU A 50 3.18 -1.90 -32.30
C GLU A 50 3.25 -0.86 -33.41
N LYS A 51 2.24 0.01 -33.54
CA LYS A 51 2.24 1.12 -34.52
C LYS A 51 3.13 2.30 -34.13
N LEU A 52 3.50 2.37 -32.85
CA LEU A 52 4.34 3.46 -32.36
C LEU A 52 5.79 3.23 -32.77
N ASP A 53 6.48 4.32 -33.09
CA ASP A 53 7.94 4.30 -33.27
C ASP A 53 8.67 4.12 -31.94
N ASP A 54 9.95 3.75 -32.01
CA ASP A 54 10.76 3.47 -30.83
C ASP A 54 10.92 4.69 -29.92
N ALA A 55 11.00 5.89 -30.50
CA ALA A 55 11.13 7.14 -29.74
C ALA A 55 9.86 7.41 -28.92
N THR A 56 8.68 7.18 -29.51
CA THR A 56 7.40 7.32 -28.80
C THR A 56 7.25 6.27 -27.70
N LYS A 57 7.64 5.02 -27.95
CA LYS A 57 7.64 3.96 -26.92
C LYS A 57 8.54 4.31 -25.75
N GLU A 58 9.73 4.81 -26.01
CA GLU A 58 10.66 5.24 -24.96
C GLU A 58 10.12 6.46 -24.19
N LEU A 59 9.52 7.42 -24.88
CA LEU A 59 8.87 8.57 -24.24
C LEU A 59 7.78 8.15 -23.25
N ILE A 60 6.91 7.23 -23.64
CA ILE A 60 5.86 6.68 -22.77
C ILE A 60 6.49 5.99 -21.56
N THR A 61 7.54 5.20 -21.78
CA THR A 61 8.25 4.49 -20.70
C THR A 61 8.87 5.47 -19.69
N VAL A 62 9.54 6.51 -20.18
CA VAL A 62 10.14 7.54 -19.31
C VAL A 62 9.07 8.35 -18.57
N ALA A 63 8.01 8.75 -19.27
CA ALA A 63 6.89 9.46 -18.66
C ALA A 63 6.23 8.63 -17.53
N SER A 64 6.02 7.34 -17.75
CA SER A 64 5.46 6.43 -16.74
C SER A 64 6.34 6.35 -15.49
N LYS A 65 7.66 6.28 -15.65
CA LYS A 65 8.61 6.31 -14.53
C LYS A 65 8.56 7.65 -13.77
N ALA A 66 8.49 8.76 -14.50
CA ALA A 66 8.41 10.09 -13.90
C ALA A 66 7.12 10.27 -13.10
N VAL A 67 5.97 9.90 -13.68
CA VAL A 67 4.66 9.95 -13.01
C VAL A 67 4.63 9.07 -11.76
N ASN A 68 5.24 7.88 -11.78
CA ASN A 68 5.33 7.02 -10.61
C ASN A 68 6.03 7.73 -9.43
N MET A 69 7.15 8.41 -9.68
CA MET A 69 7.87 9.16 -8.64
C MET A 69 7.09 10.38 -8.16
N GLU A 70 6.45 11.10 -9.07
CA GLU A 70 5.64 12.27 -8.76
C GLU A 70 4.44 11.90 -7.88
N VAL A 71 3.71 10.86 -8.25
CA VAL A 71 2.53 10.37 -7.51
C VAL A 71 2.93 9.92 -6.11
N LEU A 72 4.00 9.15 -5.96
CA LEU A 72 4.50 8.72 -4.67
C LEU A 72 4.86 9.93 -3.77
N SER A 73 5.63 10.87 -4.30
CA SER A 73 6.05 12.07 -3.59
C SER A 73 4.87 12.94 -3.18
N PHE A 74 3.90 13.10 -4.08
CA PHE A 74 2.68 13.86 -3.82
C PHE A 74 1.87 13.26 -2.67
N PHE A 75 1.60 11.95 -2.69
CA PHE A 75 0.84 11.31 -1.62
C PHE A 75 1.57 11.37 -0.29
N GLN A 76 2.89 11.19 -0.28
CA GLN A 76 3.68 11.34 0.94
C GLN A 76 3.56 12.76 1.54
N ALA A 77 3.54 13.78 0.69
CA ALA A 77 3.43 15.15 1.14
C ALA A 77 2.03 15.51 1.70
N VAL A 78 0.95 14.95 1.15
CA VAL A 78 -0.43 15.38 1.47
C VAL A 78 -1.20 14.42 2.38
N ASN A 79 -0.71 13.21 2.62
CA ASN A 79 -1.43 12.22 3.42
C ASN A 79 -1.64 12.66 4.86
N ASP A 80 -0.62 13.25 5.51
CA ASP A 80 -0.77 13.70 6.89
C ASP A 80 -1.82 14.80 7.03
N SER A 81 -1.80 15.81 6.16
CA SER A 81 -2.81 16.89 6.20
C SER A 81 -4.22 16.35 5.96
N SER A 82 -4.38 15.36 5.10
CA SER A 82 -5.66 14.69 4.86
C SER A 82 -6.12 13.84 6.05
N TYR A 83 -5.17 13.15 6.70
CA TYR A 83 -5.41 12.40 7.92
C TYR A 83 -5.89 13.31 9.05
N GLN A 84 -5.24 14.46 9.25
CA GLN A 84 -5.65 15.44 10.26
C GLN A 84 -7.05 16.01 10.00
N LYS A 85 -7.41 16.28 8.74
CA LYS A 85 -8.76 16.70 8.37
C LYS A 85 -9.80 15.63 8.67
N LEU A 86 -9.55 14.38 8.32
CA LEU A 86 -10.46 13.27 8.62
C LEU A 86 -10.78 13.17 10.12
N ILE A 87 -9.79 13.37 10.98
CA ILE A 87 -9.97 13.30 12.43
C ILE A 87 -10.64 14.58 12.96
N ASN A 88 -10.08 15.75 12.66
CA ASN A 88 -10.43 16.99 13.33
C ASN A 88 -11.68 17.65 12.75
N GLU A 89 -11.93 17.51 11.44
CA GLU A 89 -13.06 18.15 10.76
C GLU A 89 -14.24 17.18 10.54
N HIS A 90 -13.95 15.89 10.32
CA HIS A 90 -14.98 14.89 10.00
C HIS A 90 -15.23 13.88 11.13
N GLY A 91 -14.48 13.93 12.22
CA GLY A 91 -14.70 13.10 13.41
C GLY A 91 -14.46 11.60 13.18
N VAL A 92 -13.65 11.26 12.17
CA VAL A 92 -13.28 9.87 11.89
C VAL A 92 -12.41 9.32 13.03
N GLN A 93 -12.72 8.11 13.47
CA GLN A 93 -11.95 7.43 14.50
C GLN A 93 -10.98 6.45 13.86
N MET A 94 -9.68 6.73 13.99
CA MET A 94 -8.62 5.82 13.55
C MET A 94 -8.44 4.73 14.61
N ARG A 95 -8.42 3.49 14.18
CA ARG A 95 -8.27 2.31 15.04
C ARG A 95 -7.22 1.38 14.45
N GLN A 96 -6.51 0.69 15.33
CA GLN A 96 -5.59 -0.37 14.91
C GLN A 96 -6.28 -1.72 14.98
N LEU A 97 -6.01 -2.58 14.00
CA LEU A 97 -6.39 -3.98 14.06
C LEU A 97 -5.50 -4.67 15.12
N PRO A 98 -6.10 -5.38 16.09
CA PRO A 98 -5.32 -6.08 17.11
C PRO A 98 -4.42 -7.17 16.51
N ASP A 99 -3.24 -7.38 17.10
CA ASP A 99 -2.29 -8.40 16.66
C ASP A 99 -2.90 -9.80 16.50
N PRO A 100 -3.77 -10.30 17.38
CA PRO A 100 -4.42 -11.60 17.17
C PRO A 100 -5.24 -11.67 15.88
N VAL A 101 -5.90 -10.57 15.50
CA VAL A 101 -6.66 -10.47 14.24
C VAL A 101 -5.69 -10.48 13.05
N MET A 102 -4.63 -9.67 13.10
CA MET A 102 -3.62 -9.64 12.06
C MET A 102 -2.93 -10.99 11.86
N ASN A 103 -2.60 -11.67 12.95
CA ASN A 103 -2.03 -13.01 12.90
C ASN A 103 -3.00 -14.02 12.26
N ALA A 104 -4.27 -14.00 12.64
CA ALA A 104 -5.27 -14.89 12.06
C ALA A 104 -5.48 -14.63 10.57
N LEU A 105 -5.54 -13.36 10.15
CA LEU A 105 -5.64 -12.98 8.74
C LEU A 105 -4.41 -13.43 7.94
N GLY A 106 -3.22 -13.20 8.45
CA GLY A 106 -1.98 -13.63 7.81
C GLY A 106 -1.87 -15.14 7.66
N GLN A 107 -2.27 -15.90 8.69
CA GLN A 107 -2.31 -17.35 8.64
C GLN A 107 -3.30 -17.84 7.58
N ARG A 108 -4.52 -17.32 7.55
CA ARG A 108 -5.54 -17.69 6.56
C ARG A 108 -5.14 -17.31 5.14
N ALA A 109 -4.55 -16.15 4.94
CA ALA A 109 -4.00 -15.78 3.63
C ALA A 109 -2.92 -16.76 3.16
N GLY A 110 -2.01 -17.17 4.06
CA GLY A 110 -1.01 -18.19 3.75
C GLY A 110 -1.62 -19.54 3.37
N GLU A 111 -2.63 -20.01 4.09
CA GLU A 111 -3.34 -21.26 3.80
C GLU A 111 -4.02 -21.22 2.42
N VAL A 112 -4.72 -20.12 2.11
CA VAL A 112 -5.39 -19.95 0.81
C VAL A 112 -4.38 -19.89 -0.33
N CYS A 113 -3.33 -19.08 -0.20
CA CYS A 113 -2.29 -19.00 -1.23
C CYS A 113 -1.58 -20.34 -1.45
N SER A 114 -1.32 -21.09 -0.38
CA SER A 114 -0.73 -22.42 -0.48
C SER A 114 -1.65 -23.42 -1.18
N ALA A 115 -2.95 -23.37 -0.91
CA ALA A 115 -3.93 -24.23 -1.57
C ALA A 115 -4.02 -23.94 -3.08
N ILE A 116 -4.09 -22.67 -3.46
CA ILE A 116 -4.09 -22.25 -4.89
C ILE A 116 -2.77 -22.68 -5.56
N ALA A 117 -1.65 -22.48 -4.89
CA ALA A 117 -0.34 -22.87 -5.42
C ALA A 117 -0.22 -24.38 -5.68
N ALA A 118 -0.97 -25.21 -4.96
CA ALA A 118 -0.96 -26.65 -5.14
C ALA A 118 -1.76 -27.13 -6.37
N GLU A 119 -2.51 -26.27 -7.04
CA GLU A 119 -3.37 -26.66 -8.16
C GLU A 119 -2.59 -26.93 -9.45
N ASP A 120 -1.46 -26.25 -9.65
CA ASP A 120 -0.64 -26.45 -10.84
C ASP A 120 0.86 -26.13 -10.59
N PRO A 121 1.78 -26.70 -11.40
CA PRO A 121 3.22 -26.53 -11.22
C PRO A 121 3.71 -25.09 -11.38
N VAL A 122 3.07 -24.26 -12.20
CA VAL A 122 3.47 -22.87 -12.43
C VAL A 122 3.13 -22.02 -11.20
N SER A 123 1.92 -22.16 -10.68
CA SER A 123 1.48 -21.52 -9.44
C SER A 123 2.37 -21.93 -8.26
N GLN A 124 2.73 -23.21 -8.19
CA GLN A 124 3.64 -23.72 -7.15
C GLN A 124 5.04 -23.09 -7.24
N ALA A 125 5.60 -23.00 -8.45
CA ALA A 125 6.90 -22.39 -8.67
C ALA A 125 6.89 -20.90 -8.29
N LEU A 126 5.87 -20.17 -8.73
CA LEU A 126 5.70 -18.75 -8.40
C LEU A 126 5.58 -18.53 -6.88
N PHE A 127 4.74 -19.31 -6.22
CA PHE A 127 4.55 -19.19 -4.77
C PHE A 127 5.83 -19.50 -3.99
N SER A 128 6.59 -20.51 -4.42
CA SER A 128 7.88 -20.83 -3.81
C SER A 128 8.86 -19.67 -3.91
N HIS A 129 8.98 -19.03 -5.07
CA HIS A 129 9.81 -17.85 -5.26
C HIS A 129 9.36 -16.66 -4.42
N ILE A 130 8.04 -16.42 -4.32
CA ILE A 130 7.48 -15.37 -3.47
C ILE A 130 7.85 -15.60 -2.00
N VAL A 131 7.71 -16.83 -1.49
CA VAL A 131 8.04 -17.17 -0.10
C VAL A 131 9.54 -17.02 0.19
N GLU A 132 10.39 -17.46 -0.74
CA GLU A 132 11.83 -17.28 -0.65
C GLU A 132 12.23 -15.81 -0.64
N PHE A 133 11.73 -15.03 -1.60
CA PHE A 133 11.97 -13.59 -1.67
C PHE A 133 11.47 -12.88 -0.40
N ARG A 134 10.26 -13.21 0.06
CA ARG A 134 9.70 -12.67 1.30
C ARG A 134 10.62 -12.91 2.50
N SER A 135 11.16 -14.10 2.61
CA SER A 135 12.09 -14.45 3.70
C SER A 135 13.38 -13.64 3.62
N SER A 136 13.90 -13.41 2.42
CA SER A 136 15.08 -12.59 2.18
C SER A 136 14.83 -11.12 2.50
N ILE A 137 13.76 -10.54 1.95
CA ILE A 137 13.46 -9.13 2.12
C ILE A 137 13.13 -8.78 3.57
N LEU A 138 12.48 -9.66 4.32
CA LEU A 138 12.21 -9.45 5.73
C LEU A 138 13.49 -9.33 6.57
N ARG A 139 14.52 -10.13 6.26
CA ARG A 139 15.82 -10.01 6.95
C ARG A 139 16.44 -8.64 6.68
N TRP A 140 16.42 -8.21 5.41
CA TRP A 140 16.94 -6.90 5.03
C TRP A 140 16.15 -5.75 5.66
N THR A 141 14.83 -5.76 5.52
CA THR A 141 13.94 -4.72 6.04
C THR A 141 14.06 -4.57 7.56
N ASN A 142 14.23 -5.68 8.30
CA ASN A 142 14.45 -5.60 9.75
C ASN A 142 15.75 -4.88 10.13
N THR A 143 16.78 -4.94 9.27
CA THR A 143 18.07 -4.29 9.51
C THR A 143 18.10 -2.86 8.98
N SER A 144 17.35 -2.56 7.93
CA SER A 144 17.34 -1.27 7.22
C SER A 144 16.14 -0.40 7.64
N GLU A 145 15.05 -0.47 6.88
CA GLU A 145 13.92 0.47 7.00
C GLU A 145 13.29 0.45 8.39
N LYS A 146 13.08 -0.74 8.95
CA LYS A 146 12.45 -0.87 10.26
C LYS A 146 13.30 -0.26 11.37
N GLU A 147 14.60 -0.50 11.33
CA GLU A 147 15.51 0.08 12.32
C GLU A 147 15.63 1.61 12.14
N TYR A 148 15.67 2.08 10.89
CA TYR A 148 15.64 3.51 10.60
C TYR A 148 14.36 4.17 11.11
N MET A 149 13.19 3.56 10.88
CA MET A 149 11.91 4.05 11.38
C MET A 149 11.86 4.07 12.90
N ARG A 150 12.41 3.05 13.56
CA ARG A 150 12.52 3.01 15.03
C ARG A 150 13.37 4.18 15.55
N VAL A 151 14.54 4.42 14.96
CA VAL A 151 15.42 5.50 15.37
C VAL A 151 14.80 6.87 15.10
N ARG A 152 14.17 7.04 13.95
CA ARG A 152 13.45 8.27 13.58
C ARG A 152 12.34 8.64 14.57
N SER A 153 11.76 7.66 15.25
CA SER A 153 10.72 7.86 16.25
C SER A 153 11.27 8.18 17.65
N LEU A 154 12.59 8.25 17.84
CA LEU A 154 13.19 8.66 19.12
C LEU A 154 12.92 10.14 19.37
N PRO A 155 12.84 10.56 20.67
CA PRO A 155 12.48 11.90 21.05
C PRO A 155 13.65 12.89 20.86
N PHE A 156 14.10 13.06 19.60
CA PHE A 156 15.08 14.09 19.28
C PHE A 156 14.45 15.48 19.41
N THR A 157 15.18 16.39 20.06
CA THR A 157 14.81 17.80 20.08
C THR A 157 15.63 18.55 19.02
N TYR A 158 14.93 19.24 18.14
CA TYR A 158 15.56 20.14 17.18
C TYR A 158 15.46 21.58 17.69
N PRO A 159 16.51 22.39 17.56
CA PRO A 159 16.41 23.80 17.87
C PRO A 159 15.27 24.44 17.05
N SER A 160 14.48 25.29 17.68
CA SER A 160 13.53 26.13 16.94
C SER A 160 14.28 27.07 16.01
N ALA A 161 13.85 27.17 14.75
CA ALA A 161 14.37 28.15 13.81
C ALA A 161 13.97 29.57 14.20
#